data_3d04ca70c171f0c69735de8fd2f640bb
#
_entry.id   3d04ca70c171f0c69735de8fd2f640bb
#
_cell.length_a   1.000
_cell.length_b   1.000
_cell.length_c   1.000
_cell.angle_alpha   90.00
_cell.angle_beta   90.00
_cell.angle_gamma   90.00
#
_symmetry.space_group_name_H-M   'P 1'
#
loop_
_entity.id
_entity.type
_entity.pdbx_description
1 polymer ?
#
loop_
_entity_poly.entity_id
_entity_poly.type
_entity_poly.pdbx_seq_one_letter_code
_entity_poly.pdbx_strand_id
1 'polypeptide(L)'
;MKRAASRPVRAGSVTIGGGNPIVVQSMCATRTQDVDATTEQARLLHEAGAGLVRIAVDNPTDVRCLAEVRARVPEANLVVDLQENYRLVTQVAPHVNKVRYNPGHLYHHEKQKPVRDKVAFIAEQAEKNDCAIRVGVNCGSVDPAMAEKFDGADPPEIAGVTAMVESALEHCRILDDLGFTRYVVSMKDSDPRKVIEGNTRFAAVRPDIPLHLGVTEAGMLPDGVIKTRIAFEQLLSRGIGDTLRVSLTLPFKEKWREVEAGQQIIKDVDEGRFRSVPKFIDHGLNIISCPSCSRVQNEAFIELAFDVKQMAAYAKDYDITIAVMGCRVNGPGETDDADLGLWCGPKFVNLKRGEEELGAFPYDTVLDRLKVELDAIIETKRATSGTTA
;
A
#
# COMPACT_ATOMS: atom_id res chain seq x y z
N MET A 1 7.18 -22.48 10.82
CA MET A 1 7.87 -21.16 10.97
C MET A 1 7.89 -20.73 12.44
N LYS A 2 9.07 -20.33 13.01
CA LYS A 2 9.16 -19.78 14.37
C LYS A 2 8.85 -18.29 14.28
N ARG A 3 7.75 -17.85 14.88
CA ARG A 3 7.29 -16.45 14.82
C ARG A 3 7.78 -15.65 16.01
N ALA A 4 7.99 -14.35 15.80
CA ALA A 4 8.26 -13.41 16.88
C ALA A 4 7.06 -13.36 17.86
N ALA A 5 7.32 -13.13 19.13
CA ALA A 5 6.28 -13.06 20.17
C ALA A 5 5.67 -11.65 20.21
N SER A 6 4.93 -11.27 19.15
CA SER A 6 4.13 -10.05 19.14
C SER A 6 2.90 -10.20 20.05
N ARG A 7 2.36 -9.08 20.54
CA ARG A 7 1.12 -9.10 21.34
C ARG A 7 -0.10 -9.44 20.46
N PRO A 8 -1.13 -10.11 21.00
CA PRO A 8 -2.34 -10.38 20.24
C PRO A 8 -3.18 -9.10 20.10
N VAL A 9 -3.65 -8.82 18.88
CA VAL A 9 -4.57 -7.71 18.56
C VAL A 9 -5.81 -8.29 17.91
N ARG A 10 -6.94 -8.21 18.62
CA ARG A 10 -8.23 -8.65 18.07
C ARG A 10 -8.79 -7.62 17.08
N ALA A 11 -9.32 -8.09 15.95
CA ALA A 11 -10.04 -7.31 14.96
C ALA A 11 -11.24 -8.13 14.45
N GLY A 12 -12.39 -7.96 15.09
CA GLY A 12 -13.57 -8.78 14.87
C GLY A 12 -13.34 -10.23 15.31
N SER A 13 -13.53 -11.16 14.39
CA SER A 13 -13.36 -12.61 14.65
C SER A 13 -11.90 -13.09 14.53
N VAL A 14 -10.97 -12.26 14.04
CA VAL A 14 -9.55 -12.62 13.88
C VAL A 14 -8.68 -12.00 14.96
N THR A 15 -7.62 -12.72 15.33
CA THR A 15 -6.55 -12.22 16.20
C THR A 15 -5.25 -12.15 15.44
N ILE A 16 -4.66 -10.95 15.37
CA ILE A 16 -3.40 -10.64 14.69
C ILE A 16 -2.28 -10.72 15.72
N GLY A 17 -1.18 -11.42 15.42
CA GLY A 17 -0.07 -11.60 16.37
C GLY A 17 -0.34 -12.62 17.45
N GLY A 18 0.44 -12.60 18.53
CA GLY A 18 0.30 -13.53 19.64
C GLY A 18 0.51 -15.00 19.27
N GLY A 19 1.25 -15.28 18.20
CA GLY A 19 1.45 -16.65 17.69
C GLY A 19 0.28 -17.22 16.88
N ASN A 20 -0.81 -16.45 16.68
CA ASN A 20 -1.95 -16.87 15.86
C ASN A 20 -1.56 -16.95 14.36
N PRO A 21 -2.32 -17.70 13.53
CA PRO A 21 -2.09 -17.77 12.09
C PRO A 21 -1.98 -16.37 11.44
N ILE A 22 -1.12 -16.26 10.42
CA ILE A 22 -0.97 -15.01 9.67
C ILE A 22 -2.27 -14.67 8.95
N VAL A 23 -2.79 -13.47 9.17
CA VAL A 23 -4.06 -13.02 8.60
C VAL A 23 -3.83 -12.37 7.24
N VAL A 24 -4.43 -12.93 6.19
CA VAL A 24 -4.43 -12.30 4.87
C VAL A 24 -5.51 -11.22 4.83
N GLN A 25 -5.13 -10.02 4.41
CA GLN A 25 -6.03 -8.90 4.16
C GLN A 25 -6.05 -8.60 2.67
N SER A 26 -7.21 -8.27 2.12
CA SER A 26 -7.32 -7.64 0.80
C SER A 26 -8.15 -6.34 0.88
N MET A 27 -8.38 -5.70 -0.25
CA MET A 27 -9.04 -4.40 -0.31
C MET A 27 -10.00 -4.35 -1.51
N CYS A 28 -11.21 -3.85 -1.28
CA CYS A 28 -12.14 -3.56 -2.35
C CYS A 28 -11.58 -2.49 -3.29
N ALA A 29 -11.74 -2.72 -4.58
CA ALA A 29 -11.36 -1.82 -5.66
C ALA A 29 -12.56 -1.03 -6.21
N THR A 30 -13.77 -1.43 -5.86
CA THR A 30 -15.01 -0.77 -6.20
C THR A 30 -15.14 0.60 -5.54
N ARG A 31 -15.91 1.49 -6.11
CA ARG A 31 -16.27 2.75 -5.46
C ARG A 31 -17.13 2.45 -4.24
N THR A 32 -16.78 2.97 -3.08
CA THR A 32 -17.54 2.73 -1.83
C THR A 32 -18.99 3.15 -1.94
N GLN A 33 -19.29 4.15 -2.78
CA GLN A 33 -20.65 4.63 -3.03
C GLN A 33 -21.48 3.70 -3.95
N ASP A 34 -20.82 2.78 -4.66
CA ASP A 34 -21.51 1.66 -5.32
C ASP A 34 -21.62 0.51 -4.31
N VAL A 35 -22.70 0.57 -3.52
CA VAL A 35 -22.95 -0.35 -2.41
C VAL A 35 -23.08 -1.79 -2.89
N ASP A 36 -23.74 -2.01 -4.04
CA ASP A 36 -23.96 -3.36 -4.57
C ASP A 36 -22.64 -3.99 -5.02
N ALA A 37 -21.85 -3.29 -5.82
CA ALA A 37 -20.55 -3.78 -6.27
C ALA A 37 -19.56 -3.95 -5.10
N THR A 38 -19.57 -3.03 -4.12
CA THR A 38 -18.67 -3.12 -2.94
C THR A 38 -19.07 -4.28 -2.03
N THR A 39 -20.39 -4.53 -1.87
CA THR A 39 -20.90 -5.68 -1.10
C THR A 39 -20.49 -6.99 -1.75
N GLU A 40 -20.70 -7.11 -3.07
CA GLU A 40 -20.33 -8.32 -3.84
C GLU A 40 -18.81 -8.56 -3.73
N GLN A 41 -17.99 -7.53 -3.92
CA GLN A 41 -16.55 -7.68 -3.84
C GLN A 41 -16.07 -7.99 -2.41
N ALA A 42 -16.66 -7.39 -1.39
CA ALA A 42 -16.31 -7.70 0.00
C ALA A 42 -16.63 -9.16 0.34
N ARG A 43 -17.77 -9.68 -0.13
CA ARG A 43 -18.14 -11.08 0.02
C ARG A 43 -17.16 -12.00 -0.73
N LEU A 44 -16.87 -11.70 -1.99
CA LEU A 44 -15.90 -12.45 -2.80
C LEU A 44 -14.54 -12.57 -2.11
N LEU A 45 -14.04 -11.47 -1.56
CA LEU A 45 -12.75 -11.46 -0.85
C LEU A 45 -12.81 -12.26 0.45
N HIS A 46 -13.91 -12.15 1.19
CA HIS A 46 -14.13 -12.94 2.42
C HIS A 46 -14.19 -14.44 2.11
N GLU A 47 -14.98 -14.85 1.12
CA GLU A 47 -15.11 -16.23 0.66
C GLU A 47 -13.80 -16.82 0.13
N ALA A 48 -12.95 -15.99 -0.49
CA ALA A 48 -11.59 -16.37 -0.89
C ALA A 48 -10.65 -16.60 0.31
N GLY A 49 -11.09 -16.28 1.54
CA GLY A 49 -10.34 -16.49 2.77
C GLY A 49 -9.58 -15.26 3.26
N ALA A 50 -9.94 -14.05 2.81
CA ALA A 50 -9.44 -12.84 3.45
C ALA A 50 -10.00 -12.73 4.87
N GLY A 51 -9.13 -12.83 5.87
CA GLY A 51 -9.53 -12.62 7.27
C GLY A 51 -9.92 -11.17 7.57
N LEU A 52 -9.51 -10.22 6.72
CA LEU A 52 -9.80 -8.79 6.81
C LEU A 52 -10.06 -8.23 5.41
N VAL A 53 -11.14 -7.48 5.21
CA VAL A 53 -11.48 -6.81 3.96
C VAL A 53 -11.47 -5.29 4.17
N ARG A 54 -10.60 -4.57 3.45
CA ARG A 54 -10.46 -3.12 3.59
C ARG A 54 -11.30 -2.37 2.55
N ILE A 55 -11.96 -1.31 3.00
CA ILE A 55 -12.75 -0.37 2.19
C ILE A 55 -12.18 1.04 2.43
N ALA A 56 -12.12 1.87 1.40
CA ALA A 56 -11.70 3.26 1.52
C ALA A 56 -12.90 4.15 1.85
N VAL A 57 -12.68 5.16 2.73
CA VAL A 57 -13.70 6.14 3.10
C VAL A 57 -13.05 7.52 3.13
N ASP A 58 -13.56 8.44 2.30
CA ASP A 58 -13.01 9.78 2.14
C ASP A 58 -13.99 10.88 2.59
N ASN A 59 -15.30 10.59 2.64
CA ASN A 59 -16.34 11.58 2.90
C ASN A 59 -17.57 10.95 3.60
N PRO A 60 -18.50 11.79 4.12
CA PRO A 60 -19.69 11.30 4.84
C PRO A 60 -20.64 10.44 3.99
N THR A 61 -20.63 10.57 2.65
CA THR A 61 -21.44 9.71 1.79
C THR A 61 -20.88 8.28 1.78
N ASP A 62 -19.56 8.15 1.71
CA ASP A 62 -18.90 6.83 1.82
C ASP A 62 -19.20 6.16 3.15
N VAL A 63 -19.31 6.94 4.25
CA VAL A 63 -19.66 6.39 5.57
C VAL A 63 -21.06 5.77 5.57
N ARG A 64 -22.05 6.44 4.96
CA ARG A 64 -23.42 5.90 4.84
C ARG A 64 -23.43 4.60 4.02
N CYS A 65 -22.72 4.60 2.90
CA CYS A 65 -22.58 3.42 2.06
C CYS A 65 -21.86 2.27 2.78
N LEU A 66 -20.83 2.58 3.56
CA LEU A 66 -20.14 1.59 4.39
C LEU A 66 -21.08 0.93 5.41
N ALA A 67 -21.97 1.69 6.04
CA ALA A 67 -22.96 1.15 6.98
C ALA A 67 -23.91 0.14 6.28
N GLU A 68 -24.33 0.44 5.05
CA GLU A 68 -25.11 -0.49 4.24
C GLU A 68 -24.30 -1.75 3.85
N VAL A 69 -23.06 -1.59 3.40
CA VAL A 69 -22.18 -2.73 3.10
C VAL A 69 -22.01 -3.61 4.34
N ARG A 70 -21.76 -3.00 5.52
CA ARG A 70 -21.67 -3.76 6.80
C ARG A 70 -22.92 -4.57 7.08
N ALA A 71 -24.10 -3.99 6.87
CA ALA A 71 -25.37 -4.69 7.09
C ALA A 71 -25.56 -5.90 6.16
N ARG A 72 -24.98 -5.84 4.96
CA ARG A 72 -25.12 -6.90 3.92
C ARG A 72 -24.03 -7.98 3.97
N VAL A 73 -22.91 -7.73 4.64
CA VAL A 73 -21.80 -8.70 4.83
C VAL A 73 -21.36 -8.73 6.31
N PRO A 74 -22.25 -9.07 7.24
CA PRO A 74 -21.97 -9.06 8.67
C PRO A 74 -20.87 -10.06 9.07
N GLU A 75 -20.64 -11.09 8.28
CA GLU A 75 -19.63 -12.12 8.49
C GLU A 75 -18.19 -11.65 8.22
N ALA A 76 -18.00 -10.67 7.34
CA ALA A 76 -16.67 -10.18 6.99
C ALA A 76 -16.10 -9.22 8.05
N ASN A 77 -14.84 -9.36 8.41
CA ASN A 77 -14.15 -8.37 9.25
C ASN A 77 -13.73 -7.18 8.39
N LEU A 78 -14.50 -6.09 8.47
CA LEU A 78 -14.24 -4.89 7.69
C LEU A 78 -13.16 -4.02 8.32
N VAL A 79 -12.35 -3.43 7.47
CA VAL A 79 -11.32 -2.44 7.81
C VAL A 79 -11.55 -1.18 7.01
N VAL A 80 -11.49 -0.01 7.63
CA VAL A 80 -11.54 1.27 6.90
C VAL A 80 -10.16 1.89 6.81
N ASP A 81 -9.90 2.46 5.63
CA ASP A 81 -8.80 3.40 5.41
C ASP A 81 -9.34 4.83 5.49
N LEU A 82 -8.98 5.54 6.56
CA LEU A 82 -9.42 6.91 6.80
C LEU A 82 -8.74 7.95 5.89
N GLN A 83 -7.77 7.50 5.09
CA GLN A 83 -6.99 8.36 4.18
C GLN A 83 -6.59 9.70 4.82
N GLU A 84 -7.19 10.79 4.36
CA GLU A 84 -6.83 12.15 4.77
C GLU A 84 -7.70 12.69 5.91
N ASN A 85 -8.93 12.19 6.06
CA ASN A 85 -9.88 12.76 7.02
C ASN A 85 -10.09 11.88 8.26
N TYR A 86 -9.16 11.97 9.20
CA TYR A 86 -9.22 11.20 10.45
C TYR A 86 -10.50 11.45 11.29
N ARG A 87 -11.18 12.61 11.11
CA ARG A 87 -12.40 12.96 11.85
C ARG A 87 -13.59 12.05 11.54
N LEU A 88 -13.54 11.36 10.39
CA LEU A 88 -14.58 10.38 10.03
C LEU A 88 -14.57 9.15 10.95
N VAL A 89 -13.54 8.96 11.77
CA VAL A 89 -13.42 7.80 12.67
C VAL A 89 -14.65 7.65 13.57
N THR A 90 -15.24 8.73 14.07
CA THR A 90 -16.47 8.70 14.90
C THR A 90 -17.63 8.01 14.21
N GLN A 91 -17.74 8.21 12.89
CA GLN A 91 -18.84 7.68 12.09
C GLN A 91 -18.55 6.29 11.52
N VAL A 92 -17.28 5.95 11.26
CA VAL A 92 -16.92 4.66 10.67
C VAL A 92 -16.66 3.57 11.69
N ALA A 93 -16.13 3.91 12.87
CA ALA A 93 -15.75 2.92 13.89
C ALA A 93 -16.90 1.97 14.31
N PRO A 94 -18.18 2.41 14.41
CA PRO A 94 -19.27 1.50 14.69
C PRO A 94 -19.53 0.42 13.64
N HIS A 95 -19.01 0.59 12.44
CA HIS A 95 -19.28 -0.30 11.30
C HIS A 95 -18.11 -1.21 10.93
N VAL A 96 -16.95 -1.09 11.60
CA VAL A 96 -15.74 -1.81 11.22
C VAL A 96 -15.02 -2.41 12.43
N ASN A 97 -14.15 -3.36 12.15
CA ASN A 97 -13.37 -4.05 13.16
C ASN A 97 -11.96 -3.47 13.33
N LYS A 98 -11.51 -2.69 12.33
CA LYS A 98 -10.22 -2.03 12.35
C LYS A 98 -10.25 -0.75 11.51
N VAL A 99 -9.60 0.31 11.98
CA VAL A 99 -9.35 1.52 11.21
C VAL A 99 -7.87 1.65 10.88
N ARG A 100 -7.55 2.17 9.70
CA ARG A 100 -6.18 2.56 9.35
C ARG A 100 -6.11 4.05 9.15
N TYR A 101 -5.13 4.67 9.74
CA TYR A 101 -4.71 6.02 9.36
C TYR A 101 -3.25 6.03 8.91
N ASN A 102 -2.90 7.02 8.08
CA ASN A 102 -1.53 7.28 7.69
C ASN A 102 -1.00 8.45 8.51
N PRO A 103 0.08 8.28 9.30
CA PRO A 103 0.75 9.38 9.99
C PRO A 103 0.98 10.61 9.11
N GLY A 104 1.52 10.41 7.92
CA GLY A 104 1.83 11.48 6.98
C GLY A 104 0.62 12.21 6.39
N HIS A 105 -0.60 11.74 6.61
CA HIS A 105 -1.82 12.41 6.16
C HIS A 105 -2.56 13.18 7.27
N LEU A 106 -2.13 13.04 8.53
CA LEU A 106 -2.80 13.74 9.64
C LEU A 106 -2.64 15.27 9.59
N TYR A 107 -1.66 15.78 8.84
CA TYR A 107 -1.46 17.23 8.70
C TYR A 107 -2.46 17.89 7.75
N HIS A 108 -3.16 17.15 6.88
CA HIS A 108 -4.09 17.71 5.89
C HIS A 108 -5.25 18.47 6.54
N HIS A 109 -5.72 17.99 7.69
CA HIS A 109 -6.82 18.66 8.44
C HIS A 109 -6.32 19.19 9.78
N GLU A 110 -6.88 20.34 10.19
CA GLU A 110 -6.59 20.98 11.49
C GLU A 110 -5.06 21.11 11.72
N LYS A 111 -4.37 21.78 10.78
CA LYS A 111 -2.89 21.87 10.75
C LYS A 111 -2.28 22.35 12.07
N GLN A 112 -2.97 23.18 12.84
CA GLN A 112 -2.51 23.70 14.14
C GLN A 112 -2.73 22.74 15.32
N LYS A 113 -3.53 21.69 15.12
CA LYS A 113 -3.79 20.72 16.17
C LYS A 113 -2.65 19.74 16.29
N PRO A 114 -2.11 19.53 17.51
CA PRO A 114 -1.02 18.58 17.73
C PRO A 114 -1.37 17.17 17.21
N VAL A 115 -0.39 16.47 16.64
CA VAL A 115 -0.56 15.09 16.16
C VAL A 115 -1.04 14.17 17.29
N ARG A 116 -0.52 14.35 18.52
CA ARG A 116 -0.95 13.59 19.70
C ARG A 116 -2.47 13.69 19.93
N ASP A 117 -3.06 14.90 19.79
CA ASP A 117 -4.49 15.10 20.03
C ASP A 117 -5.35 14.43 18.94
N LYS A 118 -4.85 14.40 17.70
CA LYS A 118 -5.52 13.69 16.59
C LYS A 118 -5.48 12.18 16.79
N VAL A 119 -4.34 11.65 17.22
CA VAL A 119 -4.18 10.23 17.53
C VAL A 119 -5.01 9.85 18.75
N ALA A 120 -5.04 10.69 19.79
CA ALA A 120 -5.89 10.49 20.97
C ALA A 120 -7.37 10.40 20.59
N PHE A 121 -7.84 11.28 19.72
CA PHE A 121 -9.21 11.24 19.21
C PHE A 121 -9.50 9.94 18.45
N ILE A 122 -8.59 9.48 17.59
CA ILE A 122 -8.75 8.21 16.87
C ILE A 122 -8.79 7.04 17.87
N ALA A 123 -7.87 7.01 18.84
CA ALA A 123 -7.79 5.96 19.85
C ALA A 123 -9.05 5.89 20.73
N GLU A 124 -9.57 7.04 21.16
CA GLU A 124 -10.81 7.13 21.94
C GLU A 124 -12.00 6.54 21.17
N GLN A 125 -12.16 6.90 19.89
CA GLN A 125 -13.26 6.38 19.08
C GLN A 125 -13.10 4.88 18.78
N ALA A 126 -11.88 4.41 18.56
CA ALA A 126 -11.59 3.01 18.37
C ALA A 126 -11.91 2.19 19.65
N GLU A 127 -11.52 2.70 20.81
CA GLU A 127 -11.79 2.05 22.11
C GLU A 127 -13.29 1.93 22.37
N LYS A 128 -14.05 3.00 22.16
CA LYS A 128 -15.52 3.02 22.34
C LYS A 128 -16.25 1.99 21.49
N ASN A 129 -15.69 1.63 20.33
CA ASN A 129 -16.34 0.76 19.35
C ASN A 129 -15.66 -0.63 19.21
N ASP A 130 -14.83 -1.03 20.17
CA ASP A 130 -14.07 -2.29 20.12
C ASP A 130 -13.28 -2.48 18.80
N CYS A 131 -12.76 -1.41 18.26
CA CYS A 131 -12.09 -1.34 16.97
C CYS A 131 -10.56 -1.34 17.16
N ALA A 132 -9.84 -2.13 16.38
CA ALA A 132 -8.39 -2.07 16.36
C ALA A 132 -7.90 -0.91 15.47
N ILE A 133 -6.65 -0.47 15.69
CA ILE A 133 -6.00 0.55 14.87
C ILE A 133 -4.86 -0.06 14.05
N ARG A 134 -4.66 0.41 12.81
CA ARG A 134 -3.41 0.23 12.09
C ARG A 134 -2.76 1.58 11.82
N VAL A 135 -1.56 1.75 12.39
CA VAL A 135 -0.64 2.82 11.99
C VAL A 135 -0.02 2.40 10.67
N GLY A 136 -0.35 3.11 9.60
CA GLY A 136 0.02 2.70 8.25
C GLY A 136 0.93 3.71 7.57
N VAL A 137 2.25 3.56 7.70
CA VAL A 137 3.25 4.40 7.04
C VAL A 137 3.60 3.83 5.67
N ASN A 138 3.59 4.69 4.66
CA ASN A 138 4.17 4.41 3.35
C ASN A 138 5.37 5.33 3.15
N CYS A 139 6.45 4.83 2.57
CA CYS A 139 7.68 5.63 2.39
C CYS A 139 7.42 6.89 1.55
N GLY A 140 6.66 6.78 0.46
CA GLY A 140 6.29 7.92 -0.40
C GLY A 140 5.28 8.91 0.22
N SER A 141 4.79 8.69 1.44
CA SER A 141 3.84 9.58 2.13
C SER A 141 4.13 9.71 3.64
N VAL A 142 5.39 9.78 4.00
CA VAL A 142 5.84 10.13 5.35
C VAL A 142 5.56 11.63 5.59
N ASP A 143 5.31 12.00 6.85
CA ASP A 143 5.16 13.41 7.23
C ASP A 143 6.36 14.22 6.71
N PRO A 144 6.13 15.34 6.00
CA PRO A 144 7.22 16.14 5.41
C PRO A 144 8.28 16.59 6.41
N ALA A 145 7.90 16.96 7.63
CA ALA A 145 8.84 17.35 8.67
C ALA A 145 9.71 16.16 9.14
N MET A 146 9.13 14.96 9.16
CA MET A 146 9.87 13.73 9.48
C MET A 146 10.82 13.35 8.34
N ALA A 147 10.37 13.48 7.09
CA ALA A 147 11.20 13.23 5.92
C ALA A 147 12.40 14.18 5.88
N GLU A 148 12.19 15.49 6.09
CA GLU A 148 13.25 16.51 6.15
C GLU A 148 14.25 16.24 7.29
N LYS A 149 13.75 15.88 8.47
CA LYS A 149 14.59 15.59 9.65
C LYS A 149 15.58 14.45 9.42
N PHE A 150 15.20 13.45 8.64
CA PHE A 150 16.00 12.27 8.36
C PHE A 150 16.51 12.19 6.93
N ASP A 151 16.50 13.32 6.22
CA ASP A 151 17.08 13.39 4.88
C ASP A 151 18.57 13.02 4.91
N GLY A 152 18.99 12.18 3.97
CA GLY A 152 20.37 11.67 3.91
C GLY A 152 20.76 10.69 5.03
N ALA A 153 19.84 10.27 5.90
CA ALA A 153 20.13 9.31 6.98
C ALA A 153 20.35 7.87 6.47
N ASP A 154 19.83 7.56 5.28
CA ASP A 154 19.94 6.23 4.67
C ASP A 154 20.81 6.28 3.42
N PRO A 155 21.44 5.13 3.04
CA PRO A 155 22.01 4.96 1.70
C PRO A 155 20.95 5.16 0.60
N PRO A 156 21.35 5.60 -0.60
CA PRO A 156 20.40 5.88 -1.70
C PRO A 156 19.42 4.74 -2.00
N GLU A 157 19.88 3.48 -1.92
CA GLU A 157 19.09 2.29 -2.25
C GLU A 157 17.91 2.05 -1.29
N ILE A 158 17.98 2.63 -0.09
CA ILE A 158 16.94 2.52 0.94
C ILE A 158 16.55 3.89 1.51
N ALA A 159 16.74 4.95 0.72
CA ALA A 159 16.41 6.32 1.12
C ALA A 159 14.99 6.43 1.67
N GLY A 160 14.84 7.13 2.81
CA GLY A 160 13.56 7.35 3.49
C GLY A 160 13.12 6.24 4.45
N VAL A 161 13.85 5.13 4.55
CA VAL A 161 13.52 4.04 5.48
C VAL A 161 13.59 4.52 6.93
N THR A 162 14.63 5.29 7.31
CA THR A 162 14.76 5.83 8.67
C THR A 162 13.58 6.73 9.03
N ALA A 163 13.18 7.64 8.13
CA ALA A 163 12.01 8.50 8.34
C ALA A 163 10.72 7.69 8.50
N MET A 164 10.53 6.64 7.70
CA MET A 164 9.37 5.74 7.77
C MET A 164 9.32 5.00 9.11
N VAL A 165 10.45 4.46 9.59
CA VAL A 165 10.54 3.73 10.85
C VAL A 165 10.30 4.67 12.04
N GLU A 166 10.95 5.84 12.06
CA GLU A 166 10.79 6.81 13.15
C GLU A 166 9.38 7.37 13.23
N SER A 167 8.73 7.61 12.08
CA SER A 167 7.32 7.99 12.03
C SER A 167 6.43 6.91 12.65
N ALA A 168 6.68 5.64 12.35
CA ALA A 168 5.94 4.54 12.96
C ALA A 168 6.18 4.47 14.48
N LEU A 169 7.43 4.58 14.92
CA LEU A 169 7.80 4.55 16.35
C LEU A 169 7.19 5.71 17.14
N GLU A 170 7.15 6.91 16.57
CA GLU A 170 6.51 8.08 17.20
C GLU A 170 5.04 7.81 17.48
N HIS A 171 4.30 7.32 16.49
CA HIS A 171 2.88 7.01 16.64
C HIS A 171 2.63 5.84 17.60
N CYS A 172 3.54 4.88 17.67
CA CYS A 172 3.48 3.81 18.68
C CYS A 172 3.63 4.40 20.09
N ARG A 173 4.62 5.29 20.32
CA ARG A 173 4.80 5.97 21.62
C ARG A 173 3.54 6.72 22.03
N ILE A 174 2.92 7.47 21.11
CA ILE A 174 1.68 8.20 21.38
C ILE A 174 0.57 7.24 21.82
N LEU A 175 0.35 6.13 21.09
CA LEU A 175 -0.69 5.17 21.44
C LEU A 175 -0.41 4.46 22.77
N ASP A 176 0.85 4.09 23.03
CA ASP A 176 1.26 3.46 24.29
C ASP A 176 1.06 4.43 25.48
N ASP A 177 1.45 5.71 25.34
CA ASP A 177 1.22 6.76 26.35
C ASP A 177 -0.28 6.99 26.64
N LEU A 178 -1.14 6.77 25.65
CA LEU A 178 -2.59 6.83 25.79
C LEU A 178 -3.18 5.54 26.39
N GLY A 179 -2.37 4.51 26.64
CA GLY A 179 -2.82 3.21 27.12
C GLY A 179 -3.53 2.37 26.06
N PHE A 180 -3.52 2.77 24.79
CA PHE A 180 -4.19 2.05 23.72
C PHE A 180 -3.24 0.99 23.11
N THR A 181 -3.50 -0.28 23.40
CA THR A 181 -2.60 -1.38 22.99
C THR A 181 -3.11 -2.19 21.79
N ARG A 182 -4.35 -2.00 21.36
CA ARG A 182 -4.97 -2.74 20.25
C ARG A 182 -4.60 -2.16 18.89
N TYR A 183 -3.32 -2.12 18.58
CA TYR A 183 -2.86 -1.64 17.28
C TYR A 183 -1.81 -2.52 16.63
N VAL A 184 -1.75 -2.44 15.32
CA VAL A 184 -0.74 -3.05 14.45
C VAL A 184 -0.04 -1.96 13.64
N VAL A 185 1.17 -2.22 13.16
CA VAL A 185 1.93 -1.27 12.35
C VAL A 185 2.15 -1.84 10.96
N SER A 186 2.18 -0.98 9.96
CA SER A 186 2.65 -1.33 8.62
C SER A 186 3.59 -0.27 8.10
N MET A 187 4.69 -0.71 7.52
CA MET A 187 5.66 0.11 6.80
C MET A 187 5.79 -0.48 5.40
N LYS A 188 5.47 0.33 4.41
CA LYS A 188 5.34 -0.12 3.03
C LYS A 188 6.05 0.80 2.07
N ASP A 189 6.53 0.19 0.99
CA ASP A 189 7.10 0.85 -0.17
C ASP A 189 6.84 -0.02 -1.40
N SER A 190 7.04 0.51 -2.58
CA SER A 190 7.04 -0.25 -3.84
C SER A 190 8.35 -1.03 -4.05
N ASP A 191 9.42 -0.62 -3.37
CA ASP A 191 10.70 -1.33 -3.35
C ASP A 191 10.73 -2.37 -2.21
N PRO A 192 10.82 -3.67 -2.54
CA PRO A 192 10.94 -4.73 -1.54
C PRO A 192 12.12 -4.58 -0.59
N ARG A 193 13.25 -3.96 -1.01
CA ARG A 193 14.41 -3.71 -0.16
C ARG A 193 14.05 -2.79 1.00
N LYS A 194 13.34 -1.68 0.71
CA LYS A 194 12.85 -0.74 1.72
C LYS A 194 11.84 -1.39 2.66
N VAL A 195 10.96 -2.24 2.11
CA VAL A 195 9.99 -3.01 2.93
C VAL A 195 10.70 -3.96 3.87
N ILE A 196 11.71 -4.71 3.38
CA ILE A 196 12.51 -5.64 4.20
C ILE A 196 13.23 -4.87 5.30
N GLU A 197 13.96 -3.83 4.93
CA GLU A 197 14.79 -3.06 5.87
C GLU A 197 13.94 -2.37 6.93
N GLY A 198 12.88 -1.66 6.52
CA GLY A 198 12.01 -0.93 7.45
C GLY A 198 11.34 -1.86 8.47
N ASN A 199 10.78 -2.98 8.00
CA ASN A 199 10.14 -3.93 8.92
C ASN A 199 11.16 -4.67 9.80
N THR A 200 12.38 -4.93 9.31
CA THR A 200 13.46 -5.54 10.10
C THR A 200 13.93 -4.59 11.21
N ARG A 201 14.21 -3.32 10.88
CA ARG A 201 14.62 -2.31 11.86
C ARG A 201 13.55 -2.10 12.92
N PHE A 202 12.30 -1.97 12.51
CA PHE A 202 11.19 -1.79 13.45
C PHE A 202 11.02 -2.99 14.38
N ALA A 203 11.04 -4.21 13.85
CA ALA A 203 10.89 -5.44 14.63
C ALA A 203 12.03 -5.63 15.65
N ALA A 204 13.23 -5.14 15.35
CA ALA A 204 14.36 -5.14 16.29
C ALA A 204 14.13 -4.21 17.50
N VAL A 205 13.42 -3.08 17.30
CA VAL A 205 13.13 -2.09 18.36
C VAL A 205 11.83 -2.42 19.09
N ARG A 206 10.79 -2.88 18.35
CA ARG A 206 9.45 -3.18 18.88
C ARG A 206 8.98 -4.58 18.43
N PRO A 207 9.61 -5.64 18.93
CA PRO A 207 9.23 -7.01 18.63
C PRO A 207 7.84 -7.38 19.19
N ASP A 208 7.34 -6.62 20.16
CA ASP A 208 6.04 -6.78 20.79
C ASP A 208 4.86 -6.33 19.90
N ILE A 209 5.09 -5.53 18.86
CA ILE A 209 4.03 -4.97 18.03
C ILE A 209 3.81 -5.83 16.78
N PRO A 210 2.57 -6.29 16.51
CA PRO A 210 2.27 -7.03 15.31
C PRO A 210 2.46 -6.19 14.05
N LEU A 211 3.07 -6.79 13.00
CA LEU A 211 3.35 -6.13 11.74
C LEU A 211 2.41 -6.59 10.63
N HIS A 212 1.93 -5.63 9.85
CA HIS A 212 1.18 -5.84 8.62
C HIS A 212 2.09 -5.61 7.41
N LEU A 213 2.49 -6.68 6.75
CA LEU A 213 3.39 -6.62 5.61
C LEU A 213 2.65 -6.25 4.32
N GLY A 214 3.33 -5.54 3.44
CA GLY A 214 2.84 -5.23 2.10
C GLY A 214 3.92 -4.55 1.26
N VAL A 215 3.98 -4.94 -0.02
CA VAL A 215 4.66 -4.17 -1.06
C VAL A 215 3.58 -3.38 -1.78
N THR A 216 3.66 -2.06 -1.76
CA THR A 216 2.70 -1.20 -2.49
C THR A 216 3.03 -1.21 -3.96
N GLU A 217 2.02 -0.98 -4.79
CA GLU A 217 2.20 -0.83 -6.25
C GLU A 217 3.07 -1.93 -6.86
N ALA A 218 2.91 -3.17 -6.37
CA ALA A 218 3.77 -4.29 -6.80
C ALA A 218 3.66 -4.59 -8.30
N GLY A 219 2.56 -4.18 -8.92
CA GLY A 219 2.37 -4.29 -10.36
C GLY A 219 1.51 -5.49 -10.78
N MET A 220 1.66 -5.87 -12.03
CA MET A 220 0.87 -6.92 -12.68
C MET A 220 1.43 -8.32 -12.39
N LEU A 221 0.64 -9.33 -12.71
CA LEU A 221 1.12 -10.72 -12.76
C LEU A 221 2.06 -10.95 -13.94
N PRO A 222 3.12 -11.76 -13.79
CA PRO A 222 3.55 -12.42 -12.56
C PRO A 222 4.44 -11.55 -11.65
N ASP A 223 4.93 -10.40 -12.15
CA ASP A 223 6.00 -9.60 -11.56
C ASP A 223 5.63 -9.08 -10.18
N GLY A 224 4.37 -8.64 -9.99
CA GLY A 224 3.89 -8.16 -8.70
C GLY A 224 3.92 -9.23 -7.60
N VAL A 225 3.65 -10.49 -7.95
CA VAL A 225 3.78 -11.62 -7.02
C VAL A 225 5.25 -11.87 -6.69
N ILE A 226 6.15 -11.79 -7.68
CA ILE A 226 7.58 -11.99 -7.47
C ILE A 226 8.14 -10.90 -6.53
N LYS A 227 7.85 -9.63 -6.78
CA LYS A 227 8.23 -8.53 -5.89
C LYS A 227 7.73 -8.75 -4.45
N THR A 228 6.46 -9.14 -4.32
CA THR A 228 5.86 -9.40 -3.02
C THR A 228 6.57 -10.55 -2.31
N ARG A 229 6.90 -11.64 -3.03
CA ARG A 229 7.63 -12.78 -2.50
C ARG A 229 9.03 -12.41 -1.99
N ILE A 230 9.75 -11.55 -2.71
CA ILE A 230 11.08 -11.09 -2.29
C ILE A 230 11.02 -10.52 -0.87
N ALA A 231 10.06 -9.64 -0.58
CA ALA A 231 9.90 -9.07 0.75
C ALA A 231 9.35 -10.08 1.76
N PHE A 232 8.25 -10.76 1.40
CA PHE A 232 7.53 -11.58 2.37
C PHE A 232 8.30 -12.85 2.75
N GLU A 233 8.94 -13.50 1.80
CA GLU A 233 9.73 -14.69 2.09
C GLU A 233 10.90 -14.38 3.03
N GLN A 234 11.57 -13.23 2.85
CA GLN A 234 12.65 -12.82 3.74
C GLN A 234 12.16 -12.41 5.14
N LEU A 235 11.03 -11.72 5.25
CA LEU A 235 10.50 -11.27 6.53
C LEU A 235 9.84 -12.42 7.30
N LEU A 236 8.97 -13.17 6.65
CA LEU A 236 8.24 -14.27 7.28
C LEU A 236 9.19 -15.39 7.75
N SER A 237 10.24 -15.71 6.97
CA SER A 237 11.25 -16.71 7.38
C SER A 237 11.99 -16.35 8.66
N ARG A 238 12.08 -15.04 8.97
CA ARG A 238 12.65 -14.52 10.22
C ARG A 238 11.62 -14.37 11.33
N GLY A 239 10.37 -14.77 11.10
CA GLY A 239 9.26 -14.63 12.04
C GLY A 239 8.65 -13.22 12.11
N ILE A 240 8.96 -12.35 11.15
CA ILE A 240 8.47 -10.96 11.08
C ILE A 240 7.23 -10.92 10.19
N GLY A 241 6.09 -10.49 10.74
CA GLY A 241 4.82 -10.33 10.03
C GLY A 241 3.70 -11.21 10.57
N ASP A 242 2.60 -10.55 10.93
CA ASP A 242 1.42 -11.16 11.57
C ASP A 242 0.16 -11.05 10.71
N THR A 243 0.17 -10.13 9.77
CA THR A 243 -0.84 -9.99 8.72
C THR A 243 -0.18 -9.44 7.48
N LEU A 244 -0.77 -9.69 6.32
CA LEU A 244 -0.19 -9.25 5.06
C LEU A 244 -1.26 -8.87 4.03
N ARG A 245 -0.86 -8.04 3.05
CA ARG A 245 -1.64 -7.79 1.83
C ARG A 245 -0.73 -7.88 0.61
N VAL A 246 -1.12 -8.71 -0.33
CA VAL A 246 -0.59 -8.69 -1.70
C VAL A 246 -1.32 -7.56 -2.46
N SER A 247 -0.60 -6.74 -3.20
CA SER A 247 -1.14 -5.58 -3.91
C SER A 247 -0.85 -5.70 -5.40
N LEU A 248 -1.84 -6.14 -6.17
CA LEU A 248 -1.69 -6.42 -7.60
C LEU A 248 -2.62 -5.53 -8.45
N THR A 249 -2.15 -5.17 -9.62
CA THR A 249 -2.99 -4.57 -10.66
C THR A 249 -3.81 -5.67 -11.32
N LEU A 250 -5.08 -5.77 -10.94
CA LEU A 250 -6.02 -6.79 -11.38
C LEU A 250 -7.38 -6.18 -11.70
N PRO A 251 -8.12 -6.75 -12.66
CA PRO A 251 -9.54 -6.46 -12.83
C PRO A 251 -10.31 -6.65 -11.50
N PHE A 252 -11.33 -5.85 -11.26
CA PHE A 252 -12.09 -5.88 -10.00
C PHE A 252 -12.62 -7.28 -9.64
N LYS A 253 -13.07 -8.04 -10.63
CA LYS A 253 -13.57 -9.41 -10.47
C LYS A 253 -12.49 -10.43 -10.09
N GLU A 254 -11.21 -10.09 -10.26
CA GLU A 254 -10.09 -10.99 -9.99
C GLU A 254 -9.31 -10.62 -8.71
N LYS A 255 -9.79 -9.64 -7.93
CA LYS A 255 -9.10 -9.21 -6.69
C LYS A 255 -8.92 -10.33 -5.66
N TRP A 256 -9.72 -11.39 -5.71
CA TRP A 256 -9.55 -12.59 -4.90
C TRP A 256 -8.17 -13.27 -5.11
N ARG A 257 -7.53 -13.08 -6.26
CA ARG A 257 -6.19 -13.61 -6.55
C ARG A 257 -5.10 -12.99 -5.65
N GLU A 258 -5.31 -11.79 -5.10
CA GLU A 258 -4.44 -11.23 -4.07
C GLU A 258 -4.46 -12.07 -2.78
N VAL A 259 -5.64 -12.58 -2.42
CA VAL A 259 -5.83 -13.43 -1.24
C VAL A 259 -5.17 -14.78 -1.45
N GLU A 260 -5.42 -15.41 -2.58
CA GLU A 260 -4.81 -16.69 -2.98
C GLU A 260 -3.28 -16.60 -3.00
N ALA A 261 -2.72 -15.55 -3.63
CA ALA A 261 -1.28 -15.34 -3.66
C ALA A 261 -0.70 -15.17 -2.24
N GLY A 262 -1.38 -14.44 -1.37
CA GLY A 262 -0.97 -14.28 0.03
C GLY A 262 -0.96 -15.60 0.81
N GLN A 263 -2.02 -16.39 0.67
CA GLN A 263 -2.13 -17.72 1.29
C GLN A 263 -1.03 -18.67 0.77
N GLN A 264 -0.79 -18.64 -0.56
CA GLN A 264 0.24 -19.49 -1.16
C GLN A 264 1.65 -19.10 -0.69
N ILE A 265 1.93 -17.80 -0.52
CA ILE A 265 3.23 -17.35 0.02
C ILE A 265 3.40 -17.84 1.46
N ILE A 266 2.39 -17.70 2.32
CA ILE A 266 2.44 -18.19 3.70
C ILE A 266 2.73 -19.70 3.72
N LYS A 267 1.99 -20.47 2.94
CA LYS A 267 2.16 -21.91 2.83
C LYS A 267 3.57 -22.28 2.36
N ASP A 268 4.07 -21.64 1.31
CA ASP A 268 5.40 -21.91 0.76
C ASP A 268 6.49 -21.63 1.80
N VAL A 269 6.39 -20.53 2.55
CA VAL A 269 7.36 -20.18 3.60
C VAL A 269 7.29 -21.17 4.77
N ASP A 270 6.09 -21.59 5.20
CA ASP A 270 5.93 -22.61 6.25
C ASP A 270 6.56 -23.96 5.87
N GLU A 271 6.49 -24.30 4.59
CA GLU A 271 7.08 -25.53 4.04
C GLU A 271 8.55 -25.35 3.60
N GLY A 272 9.15 -24.18 3.86
CA GLY A 272 10.55 -23.89 3.50
C GLY A 272 10.79 -23.75 1.99
N ARG A 273 9.73 -23.50 1.21
CA ARG A 273 9.85 -23.28 -0.24
C ARG A 273 9.95 -21.79 -0.57
N PHE A 274 11.14 -21.36 -0.90
CA PHE A 274 11.42 -19.98 -1.34
C PHE A 274 11.52 -19.93 -2.86
N ARG A 275 10.85 -18.95 -3.48
CA ARG A 275 10.77 -18.78 -4.94
C ARG A 275 11.30 -17.44 -5.42
N SER A 276 11.65 -16.54 -4.50
CA SER A 276 12.20 -15.24 -4.84
C SER A 276 13.68 -15.31 -5.17
N VAL A 277 14.09 -14.50 -6.15
CA VAL A 277 15.50 -14.31 -6.48
C VAL A 277 15.89 -12.90 -6.06
N PRO A 278 16.85 -12.71 -5.13
CA PRO A 278 17.22 -11.39 -4.61
C PRO A 278 17.62 -10.36 -5.69
N LYS A 279 18.13 -10.83 -6.82
CA LYS A 279 18.59 -9.97 -7.92
C LYS A 279 17.51 -9.58 -8.94
N PHE A 280 16.25 -9.92 -8.69
CA PHE A 280 15.16 -9.71 -9.67
C PHE A 280 14.91 -8.24 -10.02
N ILE A 281 15.30 -7.30 -9.14
CA ILE A 281 14.96 -5.88 -9.26
C ILE A 281 16.18 -5.01 -9.60
N ASP A 282 17.37 -5.58 -9.65
CA ASP A 282 18.61 -4.78 -9.67
C ASP A 282 18.88 -4.09 -11.02
N HIS A 283 18.27 -4.48 -12.12
CA HIS A 283 18.47 -3.86 -13.44
C HIS A 283 17.29 -4.09 -14.39
N GLY A 284 16.97 -3.09 -15.19
CA GLY A 284 16.04 -3.18 -16.30
C GLY A 284 14.74 -2.38 -16.13
N LEU A 285 13.82 -2.56 -17.06
CA LEU A 285 12.53 -1.89 -17.04
C LEU A 285 11.66 -2.32 -15.84
N ASN A 286 11.28 -1.37 -15.03
CA ASN A 286 10.38 -1.56 -13.90
C ASN A 286 9.04 -0.85 -14.16
N ILE A 287 7.93 -1.58 -14.16
CA ILE A 287 6.59 -1.01 -14.26
C ILE A 287 5.93 -1.06 -12.89
N ILE A 288 5.67 0.11 -12.33
CA ILE A 288 4.92 0.29 -11.08
C ILE A 288 3.47 0.59 -11.44
N SER A 289 2.52 -0.13 -10.86
CA SER A 289 1.12 0.13 -11.12
C SER A 289 0.29 -0.01 -9.86
N CYS A 290 -0.69 0.88 -9.67
CA CYS A 290 -1.54 0.84 -8.51
C CYS A 290 -2.48 -0.37 -8.53
N PRO A 291 -2.74 -1.00 -7.35
CA PRO A 291 -3.56 -2.21 -7.27
C PRO A 291 -5.06 -1.95 -7.42
N SER A 292 -5.44 -0.72 -7.78
CA SER A 292 -6.82 -0.28 -7.83
C SER A 292 -7.52 -0.26 -6.46
N CYS A 293 -8.40 0.68 -6.26
CA CYS A 293 -9.26 0.80 -5.09
C CYS A 293 -10.50 1.63 -5.44
N SER A 294 -11.36 1.92 -4.48
CA SER A 294 -12.56 2.74 -4.67
C SER A 294 -12.33 4.17 -5.17
N ARG A 295 -11.08 4.65 -5.17
CA ARG A 295 -10.70 5.98 -5.68
C ARG A 295 -10.45 6.03 -7.18
N VAL A 296 -10.29 4.89 -7.82
CA VAL A 296 -10.15 4.82 -9.28
C VAL A 296 -11.47 5.26 -9.92
N GLN A 297 -11.40 6.28 -10.76
CA GLN A 297 -12.56 6.89 -11.41
C GLN A 297 -12.82 6.31 -12.80
N ASN A 298 -11.80 5.70 -13.41
CA ASN A 298 -11.89 5.08 -14.73
C ASN A 298 -11.08 3.78 -14.74
N GLU A 299 -11.75 2.66 -14.92
CA GLU A 299 -11.14 1.32 -14.94
C GLU A 299 -10.22 1.11 -16.16
N ALA A 300 -10.33 1.94 -17.20
CA ALA A 300 -9.45 1.90 -18.37
C ALA A 300 -7.96 2.10 -18.03
N PHE A 301 -7.61 2.59 -16.82
CA PHE A 301 -6.21 2.66 -16.39
C PHE A 301 -5.57 1.26 -16.28
N ILE A 302 -6.34 0.23 -16.03
CA ILE A 302 -5.84 -1.16 -15.95
C ILE A 302 -5.36 -1.62 -17.32
N GLU A 303 -6.19 -1.39 -18.35
CA GLU A 303 -5.81 -1.67 -19.74
C GLU A 303 -4.59 -0.83 -20.15
N LEU A 304 -4.60 0.45 -19.81
CA LEU A 304 -3.45 1.34 -20.04
C LEU A 304 -2.16 0.80 -19.40
N ALA A 305 -2.23 0.25 -18.18
CA ALA A 305 -1.06 -0.33 -17.51
C ALA A 305 -0.51 -1.56 -18.26
N PHE A 306 -1.39 -2.40 -18.82
CA PHE A 306 -0.99 -3.51 -19.68
C PHE A 306 -0.36 -3.01 -20.99
N ASP A 307 -0.96 -2.02 -21.62
CA ASP A 307 -0.48 -1.45 -22.87
C ASP A 307 0.88 -0.76 -22.68
N VAL A 308 1.07 -0.03 -21.58
CA VAL A 308 2.37 0.54 -21.19
C VAL A 308 3.43 -0.56 -21.06
N LYS A 309 3.11 -1.66 -20.37
CA LYS A 309 4.03 -2.78 -20.22
C LYS A 309 4.42 -3.40 -21.57
N GLN A 310 3.45 -3.59 -22.47
CA GLN A 310 3.73 -4.15 -23.79
C GLN A 310 4.54 -3.18 -24.65
N MET A 311 4.13 -1.91 -24.69
CA MET A 311 4.78 -0.87 -25.48
C MET A 311 6.22 -0.64 -25.01
N ALA A 312 6.46 -0.60 -23.69
CA ALA A 312 7.78 -0.33 -23.13
C ALA A 312 8.73 -1.56 -23.12
N ALA A 313 8.28 -2.74 -23.54
CA ALA A 313 9.08 -3.98 -23.45
C ALA A 313 10.45 -3.91 -24.12
N TYR A 314 10.63 -3.06 -25.14
CA TYR A 314 11.93 -2.84 -25.82
C TYR A 314 12.95 -2.11 -24.94
N ALA A 315 12.52 -1.48 -23.85
CA ALA A 315 13.37 -0.77 -22.89
C ALA A 315 13.91 -1.70 -21.77
N LYS A 316 13.70 -3.01 -21.86
CA LYS A 316 14.03 -4.01 -20.83
C LYS A 316 15.50 -4.00 -20.36
N ASP A 317 16.41 -3.54 -21.19
CA ASP A 317 17.85 -3.50 -20.89
C ASP A 317 18.31 -2.17 -20.27
N TYR A 318 17.36 -1.24 -20.01
CA TYR A 318 17.63 0.07 -19.40
C TYR A 318 16.98 0.15 -18.02
N ASP A 319 17.70 0.71 -17.05
CA ASP A 319 17.16 1.02 -15.73
C ASP A 319 16.18 2.19 -15.85
N ILE A 320 14.92 1.87 -16.13
CA ILE A 320 13.84 2.84 -16.29
C ILE A 320 12.64 2.36 -15.48
N THR A 321 12.10 3.25 -14.66
CA THR A 321 10.86 3.02 -13.93
C THR A 321 9.73 3.81 -14.57
N ILE A 322 8.62 3.13 -14.91
CA ILE A 322 7.38 3.78 -15.36
C ILE A 322 6.28 3.48 -14.35
N ALA A 323 5.65 4.53 -13.79
CA ALA A 323 4.55 4.40 -12.83
C ALA A 323 3.20 4.68 -13.50
N VAL A 324 2.21 3.79 -13.30
CA VAL A 324 0.84 3.96 -13.81
C VAL A 324 -0.14 3.93 -12.64
N MET A 325 -0.66 5.11 -12.26
CA MET A 325 -1.51 5.31 -11.09
C MET A 325 -2.95 5.59 -11.49
N GLY A 326 -3.89 4.85 -10.87
CA GLY A 326 -5.32 4.91 -11.21
C GLY A 326 -6.08 6.11 -10.63
N CYS A 327 -5.46 6.93 -9.78
CA CYS A 327 -6.12 8.09 -9.18
C CYS A 327 -5.15 9.19 -8.76
N ARG A 328 -5.71 10.38 -8.48
CA ARG A 328 -4.94 11.56 -8.05
C ARG A 328 -4.37 11.50 -6.62
N VAL A 329 -4.82 10.57 -5.78
CA VAL A 329 -4.45 10.59 -4.34
C VAL A 329 -2.99 10.20 -4.15
N ASN A 330 -2.58 9.07 -4.72
CA ASN A 330 -1.18 8.65 -4.70
C ASN A 330 -0.45 8.99 -6.03
N GLY A 331 -1.23 9.32 -7.08
CA GLY A 331 -0.71 9.55 -8.41
C GLY A 331 0.46 10.55 -8.45
N PRO A 332 0.29 11.79 -7.99
CA PRO A 332 1.37 12.77 -8.06
C PRO A 332 2.65 12.35 -7.32
N GLY A 333 2.53 11.85 -6.08
CA GLY A 333 3.71 11.47 -5.29
C GLY A 333 4.42 10.20 -5.79
N GLU A 334 3.66 9.16 -6.14
CA GLU A 334 4.26 7.89 -6.62
C GLU A 334 4.85 8.01 -8.04
N THR A 335 4.42 9.03 -8.82
CA THR A 335 4.98 9.29 -10.15
C THR A 335 6.23 10.16 -10.11
N ASP A 336 6.49 10.88 -9.01
CA ASP A 336 7.68 11.73 -8.87
C ASP A 336 8.97 10.90 -8.74
N ASP A 337 8.88 9.70 -8.15
CA ASP A 337 10.01 8.78 -8.00
C ASP A 337 10.26 7.91 -9.25
N ALA A 338 9.44 8.04 -10.29
CA ALA A 338 9.59 7.29 -11.54
C ALA A 338 10.24 8.16 -12.62
N ASP A 339 11.00 7.52 -13.55
CA ASP A 339 11.51 8.22 -14.73
C ASP A 339 10.35 8.79 -15.59
N LEU A 340 9.25 8.01 -15.71
CA LEU A 340 7.99 8.44 -16.33
C LEU A 340 6.82 8.04 -15.46
N GLY A 341 5.89 8.96 -15.25
CA GLY A 341 4.72 8.76 -14.41
C GLY A 341 3.42 9.08 -15.13
N LEU A 342 2.43 8.19 -15.01
CA LEU A 342 1.07 8.41 -15.47
C LEU A 342 0.13 8.34 -14.27
N TRP A 343 -0.66 9.37 -14.03
CA TRP A 343 -1.75 9.28 -13.08
C TRP A 343 -3.09 9.61 -13.73
N CYS A 344 -4.05 8.69 -13.54
CA CYS A 344 -5.27 8.62 -14.30
C CYS A 344 -6.42 9.35 -13.61
N GLY A 345 -7.07 10.23 -14.36
CA GLY A 345 -8.34 10.86 -14.00
C GLY A 345 -9.52 10.23 -14.76
N PRO A 346 -10.73 10.81 -14.63
CA PRO A 346 -11.93 10.25 -15.27
C PRO A 346 -11.88 10.20 -16.79
N LYS A 347 -11.21 11.19 -17.42
CA LYS A 347 -11.18 11.38 -18.88
C LYS A 347 -9.76 11.52 -19.43
N PHE A 348 -8.82 11.93 -18.61
CA PHE A 348 -7.45 12.24 -19.01
C PHE A 348 -6.46 11.55 -18.12
N VAL A 349 -5.30 11.28 -18.67
CA VAL A 349 -4.12 10.75 -18.00
C VAL A 349 -3.08 11.86 -17.95
N ASN A 350 -2.60 12.18 -16.77
CA ASN A 350 -1.51 13.13 -16.59
C ASN A 350 -0.19 12.41 -16.75
N LEU A 351 0.69 12.93 -17.58
CA LEU A 351 2.02 12.39 -17.86
C LEU A 351 3.08 13.30 -17.23
N LYS A 352 4.05 12.68 -16.56
CA LYS A 352 5.20 13.33 -15.93
C LYS A 352 6.52 12.69 -16.37
N ARG A 353 7.60 13.44 -16.28
CA ARG A 353 8.98 12.97 -16.33
C ARG A 353 9.67 13.37 -15.03
N GLY A 354 9.85 12.44 -14.10
CA GLY A 354 10.20 12.78 -12.73
C GLY A 354 9.18 13.80 -12.16
N GLU A 355 9.66 14.94 -11.67
CA GLU A 355 8.80 16.02 -11.15
C GLU A 355 8.17 16.92 -12.23
N GLU A 356 8.65 16.86 -13.48
CA GLU A 356 8.18 17.70 -14.58
C GLU A 356 6.83 17.22 -15.12
N GLU A 357 5.80 18.09 -15.07
CA GLU A 357 4.50 17.82 -15.68
C GLU A 357 4.54 18.06 -17.20
N LEU A 358 4.28 17.01 -17.99
CA LEU A 358 4.27 17.07 -19.45
C LEU A 358 2.88 17.37 -20.03
N GLY A 359 1.84 17.30 -19.20
CA GLY A 359 0.46 17.61 -19.57
C GLY A 359 -0.53 16.45 -19.34
N ALA A 360 -1.79 16.72 -19.70
CA ALA A 360 -2.89 15.76 -19.59
C ALA A 360 -3.36 15.34 -20.98
N PHE A 361 -3.42 14.04 -21.22
CA PHE A 361 -3.73 13.43 -22.52
C PHE A 361 -4.95 12.50 -22.40
N PRO A 362 -5.78 12.38 -23.46
CA PRO A 362 -6.79 11.31 -23.52
C PRO A 362 -6.15 9.92 -23.43
N TYR A 363 -6.92 8.93 -22.96
CA TYR A 363 -6.44 7.56 -22.80
C TYR A 363 -5.95 6.91 -24.10
N ASP A 364 -6.56 7.26 -25.22
CA ASP A 364 -6.27 6.74 -26.56
C ASP A 364 -5.01 7.33 -27.20
N THR A 365 -4.50 8.45 -26.68
CA THR A 365 -3.34 9.15 -27.25
C THR A 365 -2.12 9.22 -26.33
N VAL A 366 -2.29 8.93 -25.04
CA VAL A 366 -1.21 9.04 -24.04
C VAL A 366 -0.05 8.08 -24.31
N LEU A 367 -0.31 6.90 -24.88
CA LEU A 367 0.73 5.92 -25.19
C LEU A 367 1.74 6.42 -26.22
N ASP A 368 1.27 7.09 -27.26
CA ASP A 368 2.15 7.67 -28.28
C ASP A 368 3.06 8.72 -27.67
N ARG A 369 2.50 9.57 -26.80
CA ARG A 369 3.27 10.56 -26.09
C ARG A 369 4.28 9.95 -25.12
N LEU A 370 3.85 8.96 -24.34
CA LEU A 370 4.72 8.21 -23.42
C LEU A 370 5.90 7.58 -24.16
N LYS A 371 5.65 7.01 -25.34
CA LYS A 371 6.70 6.41 -26.17
C LYS A 371 7.76 7.43 -26.58
N VAL A 372 7.37 8.64 -26.98
CA VAL A 372 8.31 9.72 -27.33
C VAL A 372 9.21 10.06 -26.14
N GLU A 373 8.64 10.17 -24.94
CA GLU A 373 9.40 10.48 -23.72
C GLU A 373 10.33 9.32 -23.32
N LEU A 374 9.86 8.08 -23.47
CA LEU A 374 10.67 6.88 -23.20
C LEU A 374 11.88 6.79 -24.14
N ASP A 375 11.66 7.04 -25.44
CA ASP A 375 12.73 7.06 -26.43
C ASP A 375 13.78 8.12 -26.10
N ALA A 376 13.37 9.32 -25.66
CA ALA A 376 14.28 10.39 -25.25
C ALA A 376 15.12 10.02 -24.01
N ILE A 377 14.54 9.32 -23.04
CA ILE A 377 15.28 8.81 -21.86
C ILE A 377 16.30 7.75 -22.30
N ILE A 378 15.91 6.83 -23.17
CA ILE A 378 16.81 5.79 -23.69
C ILE A 378 18.00 6.41 -24.42
N GLU A 379 17.77 7.42 -25.26
CA GLU A 379 18.85 8.13 -25.97
C GLU A 379 19.81 8.81 -24.99
N THR A 380 19.29 9.44 -23.94
CA THR A 380 20.11 10.07 -22.89
C THR A 380 20.97 9.03 -22.17
N LYS A 381 20.37 7.89 -21.78
CA LYS A 381 21.08 6.80 -21.09
C LYS A 381 22.15 6.15 -22.00
N ARG A 382 21.91 6.03 -23.31
CA ARG A 382 22.89 5.56 -24.29
C ARG A 382 24.08 6.51 -24.40
N ALA A 383 23.82 7.82 -24.45
CA ALA A 383 24.88 8.81 -24.53
C ALA A 383 25.79 8.80 -23.29
N THR A 384 25.22 8.63 -22.10
CA THR A 384 25.97 8.54 -20.83
C THR A 384 26.74 7.24 -20.68
N SER A 385 26.21 6.11 -21.16
CA SER A 385 26.90 4.80 -21.11
C SER A 385 28.06 4.69 -22.13
N GLY A 386 28.02 5.48 -23.20
CA GLY A 386 29.09 5.52 -24.22
C GLY A 386 30.30 6.40 -23.87
N THR A 387 30.28 7.09 -22.71
CA THR A 387 31.36 7.99 -22.30
C THR A 387 32.33 7.35 -21.28
N THR A 388 32.10 6.08 -20.93
CA THR A 388 32.94 5.29 -19.99
C THR A 388 33.58 4.08 -20.71
N ALA A 389 34.22 4.30 -21.88
CA ALA A 389 35.07 3.32 -22.55
C ALA A 389 36.48 3.88 -22.73
#